data_b6f8c3b0b84ad677f73264617c7dc090
#
_entry.id   b6f8c3b0b84ad677f73264617c7dc090
#
_cell.length_a   1.000
_cell.length_b   1.000
_cell.length_c   1.000
_cell.angle_alpha   90.00
_cell.angle_beta   90.00
_cell.angle_gamma   90.00
#
_symmetry.space_group_name_H-M   'P 1'
#
loop_
_entity.id
_entity.type
_entity.pdbx_description
1 polymer ?
#
loop_
_entity_poly.entity_id
_entity_poly.type
_entity_poly.pdbx_seq_one_letter_code
_entity_poly.pdbx_strand_id
1 'polypeptide(L)'
;MRIACWSGPRNISTALMRSWSSRNDSFVSDEPLYAYYLKEKQLKHPMYKEIIDHYPTNYEDIITSLTSEIPHAKEYWYQKHMAHHLIDSINIDWIKNFENCILIRHPKDVINSYIKKNTLNHVDELGYPQQYKIMRYLDSIGKKFIVVDSNILLNNPEKILSQWCSSINLEFDISMLKWQKGNHPQDGIWWKHWYDNVITTTHFQKFSANQSELDKKYQSIYDEALDYYNKLYYFAER
;
A
#
# COMPACT_ATOMS: atom_id res chain seq x y z
N MET A 1 -13.23 -11.97 -6.00
CA MET A 1 -12.28 -12.02 -4.84
C MET A 1 -11.83 -10.60 -4.49
N ARG A 2 -11.74 -10.23 -3.22
CA ARG A 2 -11.22 -8.93 -2.77
C ARG A 2 -9.82 -9.08 -2.21
N ILE A 3 -8.92 -8.17 -2.58
CA ILE A 3 -7.50 -8.19 -2.23
C ILE A 3 -7.16 -6.86 -1.58
N ALA A 4 -6.72 -6.88 -0.32
CA ALA A 4 -6.27 -5.69 0.40
C ALA A 4 -4.73 -5.66 0.44
N CYS A 5 -4.13 -4.62 -0.11
CA CYS A 5 -2.69 -4.40 -0.03
C CYS A 5 -2.37 -3.28 0.97
N TRP A 6 -1.74 -3.65 2.06
CA TRP A 6 -1.38 -2.77 3.17
C TRP A 6 0.04 -2.27 3.03
N SER A 7 0.19 -1.00 2.71
CA SER A 7 1.48 -0.38 2.44
C SER A 7 1.77 0.77 3.41
N GLY A 8 3.04 1.05 3.63
CA GLY A 8 3.48 2.37 4.09
C GLY A 8 3.67 3.33 2.92
N PRO A 9 3.91 4.63 3.15
CA PRO A 9 4.26 5.58 2.10
C PRO A 9 5.60 5.20 1.44
N ARG A 10 5.77 5.57 0.18
CA ARG A 10 7.01 5.36 -0.59
C ARG A 10 7.42 3.90 -0.81
N ASN A 11 6.48 2.96 -0.70
CA ASN A 11 6.69 1.52 -0.86
C ASN A 11 6.31 0.99 -2.25
N ILE A 12 6.26 1.83 -3.29
CA ILE A 12 5.86 1.44 -4.66
C ILE A 12 4.40 0.95 -4.81
N SER A 13 3.54 1.16 -3.81
CA SER A 13 2.16 0.65 -3.80
C SER A 13 1.33 1.12 -5.01
N THR A 14 1.60 2.33 -5.53
CA THR A 14 0.93 2.83 -6.72
C THR A 14 1.37 2.08 -7.98
N ALA A 15 2.66 1.74 -8.13
CA ALA A 15 3.12 0.90 -9.24
C ALA A 15 2.48 -0.50 -9.19
N LEU A 16 2.31 -1.05 -7.98
CA LEU A 16 1.62 -2.31 -7.78
C LEU A 16 0.12 -2.20 -8.09
N MET A 17 -0.53 -1.10 -7.74
CA MET A 17 -1.91 -0.83 -8.15
C MET A 17 -2.03 -0.74 -9.69
N ARG A 18 -1.06 -0.12 -10.39
CA ARG A 18 -0.99 -0.12 -11.86
C ARG A 18 -0.92 -1.54 -12.43
N SER A 19 -0.06 -2.37 -11.84
CA SER A 19 0.07 -3.78 -12.20
C SER A 19 -1.28 -4.50 -12.13
N TRP A 20 -2.00 -4.37 -11.00
CA TRP A 20 -3.33 -4.97 -10.83
C TRP A 20 -4.39 -4.37 -11.77
N SER A 21 -4.34 -3.07 -12.04
CA SER A 21 -5.28 -2.40 -12.97
C SER A 21 -5.07 -2.79 -14.43
N SER A 22 -3.94 -3.39 -14.76
CA SER A 22 -3.64 -3.87 -16.13
C SER A 22 -4.36 -5.17 -16.50
N ARG A 23 -4.87 -5.91 -15.52
CA ARG A 23 -5.70 -7.10 -15.75
C ARG A 23 -7.09 -6.68 -16.19
N ASN A 24 -7.63 -7.35 -17.23
CA ASN A 24 -8.97 -7.09 -17.72
C ASN A 24 -10.09 -7.52 -16.74
N ASP A 25 -9.80 -8.46 -15.86
CA ASP A 25 -10.72 -9.04 -14.87
C ASP A 25 -10.64 -8.35 -13.50
N SER A 26 -9.81 -7.31 -13.34
CA SER A 26 -9.57 -6.61 -12.07
C SER A 26 -10.15 -5.19 -12.08
N PHE A 27 -10.67 -4.78 -10.94
CA PHE A 27 -10.94 -3.40 -10.56
C PHE A 27 -9.96 -2.98 -9.44
N VAL A 28 -9.60 -1.70 -9.40
CA VAL A 28 -8.70 -1.19 -8.36
C VAL A 28 -9.28 0.02 -7.65
N SER A 29 -9.00 0.16 -6.35
CA SER A 29 -9.31 1.33 -5.54
C SER A 29 -8.05 1.89 -4.91
N ASP A 30 -7.92 3.21 -4.94
CA ASP A 30 -6.76 3.95 -4.45
C ASP A 30 -7.07 4.59 -3.09
N GLU A 31 -6.42 4.14 -2.04
CA GLU A 31 -6.45 4.69 -0.67
C GLU A 31 -7.85 5.07 -0.14
N PRO A 32 -8.80 4.13 -0.12
CA PRO A 32 -10.20 4.46 0.18
C PRO A 32 -10.43 5.06 1.59
N LEU A 33 -9.50 4.89 2.51
CA LEU A 33 -9.54 5.45 3.87
C LEU A 33 -8.86 6.82 4.00
N TYR A 34 -8.34 7.42 2.92
CA TYR A 34 -7.52 8.63 3.03
C TYR A 34 -8.32 9.85 3.52
N ALA A 35 -9.49 10.11 2.96
CA ALA A 35 -10.34 11.22 3.40
C ALA A 35 -10.78 11.09 4.87
N TYR A 36 -11.15 9.88 5.29
CA TYR A 36 -11.43 9.56 6.69
C TYR A 36 -10.21 9.88 7.58
N TYR A 37 -9.02 9.39 7.22
CA TYR A 37 -7.80 9.61 7.97
C TYR A 37 -7.45 11.10 8.11
N LEU A 38 -7.54 11.87 7.01
CA LEU A 38 -7.29 13.33 7.04
C LEU A 38 -8.24 14.05 7.98
N LYS A 39 -9.52 13.70 7.97
CA LYS A 39 -10.55 14.29 8.82
C LYS A 39 -10.34 13.97 10.29
N GLU A 40 -10.18 12.68 10.62
CA GLU A 40 -10.01 12.22 12.02
C GLU A 40 -8.72 12.73 12.67
N LYS A 41 -7.61 12.73 11.92
CA LYS A 41 -6.32 13.24 12.41
C LYS A 41 -6.14 14.75 12.22
N GLN A 42 -7.12 15.44 11.61
CA GLN A 42 -7.09 16.88 11.31
C GLN A 42 -5.82 17.31 10.54
N LEU A 43 -5.37 16.45 9.62
CA LEU A 43 -4.14 16.67 8.86
C LEU A 43 -4.39 17.58 7.66
N LYS A 44 -3.49 18.53 7.45
CA LYS A 44 -3.54 19.49 6.34
C LYS A 44 -2.57 19.09 5.22
N HIS A 45 -2.71 17.86 4.69
CA HIS A 45 -1.97 17.45 3.50
C HIS A 45 -2.39 18.31 2.29
N PRO A 46 -1.58 18.34 1.20
CA PRO A 46 -2.00 18.99 -0.04
C PRO A 46 -3.38 18.52 -0.49
N MET A 47 -4.25 19.46 -0.86
CA MET A 47 -5.64 19.21 -1.28
C MET A 47 -6.54 18.57 -0.19
N TYR A 48 -6.22 18.70 1.10
CA TYR A 48 -6.98 18.00 2.14
C TYR A 48 -8.48 18.36 2.15
N LYS A 49 -8.83 19.63 1.84
CA LYS A 49 -10.24 20.06 1.78
C LYS A 49 -10.96 19.38 0.64
N GLU A 50 -10.40 19.45 -0.56
CA GLU A 50 -10.97 18.82 -1.77
C GLU A 50 -11.10 17.31 -1.60
N ILE A 51 -10.15 16.66 -0.92
CA ILE A 51 -10.20 15.23 -0.64
C ILE A 51 -11.35 14.92 0.32
N ILE A 52 -11.48 15.66 1.43
CA ILE A 52 -12.56 15.46 2.42
C ILE A 52 -13.94 15.76 1.81
N ASP A 53 -14.04 16.74 0.93
CA ASP A 53 -15.30 17.10 0.27
C ASP A 53 -15.71 16.11 -0.82
N HIS A 54 -14.73 15.43 -1.44
CA HIS A 54 -14.96 14.54 -2.59
C HIS A 54 -15.17 13.07 -2.21
N TYR A 55 -14.54 12.60 -1.13
CA TYR A 55 -14.55 11.19 -0.74
C TYR A 55 -15.29 10.96 0.58
N PRO A 56 -15.86 9.75 0.79
CA PRO A 56 -16.50 9.39 2.06
C PRO A 56 -15.54 9.54 3.24
N THR A 57 -16.07 10.06 4.34
CA THR A 57 -15.32 10.27 5.60
C THR A 57 -15.92 9.54 6.79
N ASN A 58 -17.03 8.81 6.62
CA ASN A 58 -17.57 7.92 7.63
C ASN A 58 -16.94 6.54 7.46
N TYR A 59 -16.33 6.01 8.53
CA TYR A 59 -15.62 4.73 8.48
C TYR A 59 -16.54 3.56 8.10
N GLU A 60 -17.69 3.45 8.74
CA GLU A 60 -18.61 2.33 8.54
C GLU A 60 -19.19 2.31 7.11
N ASP A 61 -19.49 3.49 6.54
CA ASP A 61 -19.93 3.62 5.15
C ASP A 61 -18.85 3.18 4.18
N ILE A 62 -17.59 3.55 4.45
CA ILE A 62 -16.44 3.14 3.64
C ILE A 62 -16.29 1.62 3.70
N ILE A 63 -16.30 1.01 4.89
CA ILE A 63 -16.14 -0.44 5.03
C ILE A 63 -17.30 -1.18 4.36
N THR A 64 -18.53 -0.69 4.53
CA THR A 64 -19.70 -1.25 3.84
C THR A 64 -19.49 -1.25 2.31
N SER A 65 -19.01 -0.14 1.76
CA SER A 65 -18.68 -0.06 0.34
C SER A 65 -17.57 -1.03 -0.08
N LEU A 66 -16.47 -1.11 0.68
CA LEU A 66 -15.32 -1.97 0.37
C LEU A 66 -15.62 -3.46 0.46
N THR A 67 -16.65 -3.82 1.23
CA THR A 67 -17.10 -5.21 1.41
C THR A 67 -18.30 -5.56 0.53
N SER A 68 -18.85 -4.62 -0.22
CA SER A 68 -19.96 -4.80 -1.16
C SER A 68 -19.58 -5.60 -2.41
N GLU A 69 -20.48 -5.71 -3.37
CA GLU A 69 -20.20 -6.33 -4.68
C GLU A 69 -19.03 -5.68 -5.39
N ILE A 70 -18.28 -6.49 -6.14
CA ILE A 70 -17.11 -6.00 -6.88
C ILE A 70 -17.58 -5.09 -8.02
N PRO A 71 -17.05 -3.86 -8.13
CA PRO A 71 -17.49 -2.91 -9.13
C PRO A 71 -17.30 -3.43 -10.56
N HIS A 72 -18.18 -2.95 -11.48
CA HIS A 72 -18.13 -3.26 -12.91
C HIS A 72 -18.18 -4.75 -13.27
N ALA A 73 -18.77 -5.59 -12.41
CA ALA A 73 -18.86 -7.05 -12.58
C ALA A 73 -17.48 -7.70 -12.83
N LYS A 74 -16.41 -7.15 -12.26
CA LYS A 74 -15.07 -7.73 -12.32
C LYS A 74 -14.98 -8.93 -11.37
N GLU A 75 -13.99 -9.78 -11.61
CA GLU A 75 -13.74 -10.96 -10.75
C GLU A 75 -12.91 -10.61 -9.52
N TYR A 76 -12.00 -9.65 -9.69
CA TYR A 76 -11.03 -9.24 -8.67
C TYR A 76 -11.17 -7.76 -8.33
N TRP A 77 -11.03 -7.44 -7.05
CA TRP A 77 -10.99 -6.06 -6.57
C TRP A 77 -9.74 -5.85 -5.72
N TYR A 78 -8.74 -5.22 -6.33
CA TYR A 78 -7.53 -4.83 -5.63
C TYR A 78 -7.71 -3.47 -4.95
N GLN A 79 -7.53 -3.42 -3.65
CA GLN A 79 -7.65 -2.22 -2.83
C GLN A 79 -6.27 -1.84 -2.27
N LYS A 80 -5.73 -0.72 -2.75
CA LYS A 80 -4.51 -0.13 -2.20
C LYS A 80 -4.84 0.61 -0.92
N HIS A 81 -4.31 0.15 0.20
CA HIS A 81 -4.46 0.79 1.50
C HIS A 81 -3.13 1.30 2.03
N MET A 82 -3.18 2.48 2.66
CA MET A 82 -2.08 2.94 3.49
C MET A 82 -2.34 2.47 4.92
N ALA A 83 -1.44 1.66 5.48
CA ALA A 83 -1.64 1.03 6.78
C ALA A 83 -1.88 2.04 7.91
N HIS A 84 -1.19 3.19 7.86
CA HIS A 84 -1.36 4.27 8.84
C HIS A 84 -2.72 5.01 8.75
N HIS A 85 -3.52 4.76 7.72
CA HIS A 85 -4.91 5.23 7.68
C HIS A 85 -5.84 4.44 8.62
N LEU A 86 -5.41 3.26 9.10
CA LEU A 86 -6.08 2.53 10.17
C LEU A 86 -5.68 3.13 11.52
N ILE A 87 -6.47 4.05 12.02
CA ILE A 87 -6.27 4.63 13.36
C ILE A 87 -6.62 3.63 14.46
N ASP A 88 -6.04 3.79 15.66
CA ASP A 88 -6.09 2.76 16.70
C ASP A 88 -7.48 2.39 17.24
N SER A 89 -8.44 3.29 17.13
CA SER A 89 -9.79 3.12 17.71
C SER A 89 -10.78 2.37 16.84
N ILE A 90 -10.39 1.92 15.62
CA ILE A 90 -11.33 1.31 14.68
C ILE A 90 -11.29 -0.20 14.68
N ASN A 91 -12.46 -0.81 14.39
CA ASN A 91 -12.55 -2.24 14.19
C ASN A 91 -12.00 -2.62 12.82
N ILE A 92 -11.07 -3.57 12.79
CA ILE A 92 -10.44 -4.08 11.56
C ILE A 92 -10.90 -5.50 11.18
N ASP A 93 -11.92 -6.06 11.83
CA ASP A 93 -12.36 -7.44 11.61
C ASP A 93 -12.78 -7.75 10.16
N TRP A 94 -13.18 -6.73 9.42
CA TRP A 94 -13.56 -6.87 8.01
C TRP A 94 -12.42 -7.37 7.12
N ILE A 95 -11.14 -7.13 7.48
CA ILE A 95 -9.99 -7.55 6.67
C ILE A 95 -9.86 -9.08 6.57
N LYS A 96 -10.45 -9.84 7.50
CA LYS A 96 -10.49 -11.31 7.45
C LYS A 96 -11.18 -11.87 6.21
N ASN A 97 -12.07 -11.08 5.59
CA ASN A 97 -12.81 -11.45 4.39
C ASN A 97 -12.06 -11.17 3.08
N PHE A 98 -10.81 -10.71 3.18
CA PHE A 98 -9.96 -10.35 2.06
C PHE A 98 -8.76 -11.30 1.93
N GLU A 99 -8.21 -11.40 0.74
CA GLU A 99 -6.82 -11.82 0.58
C GLU A 99 -5.91 -10.65 0.92
N ASN A 100 -5.04 -10.83 1.90
CA ASN A 100 -4.24 -9.75 2.46
C ASN A 100 -2.78 -9.83 2.01
N CYS A 101 -2.27 -8.73 1.52
CA CYS A 101 -0.86 -8.51 1.22
C CYS A 101 -0.31 -7.36 2.07
N ILE A 102 0.84 -7.55 2.67
CA ILE A 102 1.58 -6.50 3.38
C ILE A 102 2.79 -6.15 2.54
N LEU A 103 2.78 -4.94 1.97
CA LEU A 103 3.86 -4.45 1.11
C LEU A 103 4.84 -3.63 1.94
N ILE A 104 6.04 -4.16 2.11
CA ILE A 104 7.12 -3.52 2.88
C ILE A 104 8.25 -3.03 1.99
N ARG A 105 9.06 -2.15 2.52
CA ARG A 105 10.32 -1.69 1.93
C ARG A 105 11.32 -1.39 3.04
N HIS A 106 12.62 -1.52 2.75
CA HIS A 106 13.66 -1.24 3.73
C HIS A 106 13.56 0.22 4.27
N PRO A 107 13.55 0.45 5.59
CA PRO A 107 13.25 1.76 6.19
C PRO A 107 14.16 2.88 5.75
N LYS A 108 15.45 2.62 5.52
CA LYS A 108 16.40 3.62 4.99
C LYS A 108 15.93 4.21 3.66
N ASP A 109 15.43 3.36 2.75
CA ASP A 109 14.94 3.80 1.44
C ASP A 109 13.65 4.60 1.57
N VAL A 110 12.76 4.17 2.48
CA VAL A 110 11.49 4.85 2.75
C VAL A 110 11.75 6.22 3.35
N ILE A 111 12.54 6.32 4.41
CA ILE A 111 12.86 7.59 5.10
C ILE A 111 13.50 8.56 4.12
N ASN A 112 14.57 8.14 3.41
CA ASN A 112 15.26 8.98 2.44
C ASN A 112 14.36 9.46 1.29
N SER A 113 13.32 8.70 0.96
CA SER A 113 12.32 9.10 -0.04
C SER A 113 11.23 10.01 0.55
N TYR A 114 10.79 9.74 1.78
CA TYR A 114 9.72 10.44 2.47
C TYR A 114 10.09 11.90 2.80
N ILE A 115 11.28 12.09 3.35
CA ILE A 115 11.77 13.41 3.79
C ILE A 115 12.04 14.39 2.66
N LYS A 116 12.04 13.95 1.40
CA LYS A 116 12.14 14.84 0.23
C LYS A 116 10.92 15.74 0.06
N LYS A 117 9.76 15.33 0.58
CA LYS A 117 8.49 16.05 0.42
C LYS A 117 7.76 16.30 1.74
N ASN A 118 8.15 15.63 2.82
CA ASN A 118 7.45 15.64 4.10
C ASN A 118 8.43 15.86 5.25
N THR A 119 7.94 16.42 6.34
CA THR A 119 8.59 16.33 7.64
C THR A 119 8.26 14.98 8.26
N LEU A 120 9.23 14.31 8.85
CA LEU A 120 9.06 13.04 9.54
C LEU A 120 9.30 13.25 11.04
N ASN A 121 8.28 13.01 11.85
CA ASN A 121 8.34 13.21 13.30
C ASN A 121 8.18 11.89 14.09
N HIS A 122 7.47 10.90 13.51
CA HIS A 122 7.15 9.67 14.21
C HIS A 122 7.13 8.47 13.25
N VAL A 123 7.48 7.28 13.76
CA VAL A 123 7.49 6.03 12.97
C VAL A 123 6.11 5.68 12.40
N ASP A 124 5.01 6.05 13.09
CA ASP A 124 3.64 5.82 12.63
C ASP A 124 3.33 6.43 11.26
N GLU A 125 4.00 7.54 10.92
CA GLU A 125 3.85 8.19 9.61
C GLU A 125 4.37 7.32 8.47
N LEU A 126 5.21 6.32 8.78
CA LEU A 126 5.77 5.36 7.83
C LEU A 126 4.93 4.08 7.71
N GLY A 127 3.98 3.86 8.62
CA GLY A 127 3.03 2.77 8.58
C GLY A 127 3.53 1.41 9.06
N TYR A 128 4.79 1.27 9.52
CA TYR A 128 5.34 -0.01 9.98
C TYR A 128 4.64 -0.57 11.22
N PRO A 129 4.35 0.22 12.28
CA PRO A 129 3.61 -0.27 13.42
C PRO A 129 2.23 -0.81 13.04
N GLN A 130 1.53 -0.11 12.14
CA GLN A 130 0.20 -0.51 11.69
C GLN A 130 0.26 -1.76 10.80
N GLN A 131 1.24 -1.88 9.91
CA GLN A 131 1.47 -3.10 9.13
C GLN A 131 1.74 -4.31 10.04
N TYR A 132 2.55 -4.13 11.09
CA TYR A 132 2.80 -5.17 12.08
C TYR A 132 1.54 -5.54 12.87
N LYS A 133 0.72 -4.55 13.27
CA LYS A 133 -0.58 -4.78 13.92
C LYS A 133 -1.54 -5.59 13.04
N ILE A 134 -1.64 -5.26 11.75
CA ILE A 134 -2.43 -6.01 10.76
C ILE A 134 -1.95 -7.46 10.68
N MET A 135 -0.64 -7.66 10.52
CA MET A 135 -0.03 -8.99 10.47
C MET A 135 -0.37 -9.81 11.73
N ARG A 136 -0.16 -9.22 12.90
CA ARG A 136 -0.46 -9.88 14.19
C ARG A 136 -1.93 -10.26 14.32
N TYR A 137 -2.84 -9.39 13.87
CA TYR A 137 -4.26 -9.70 13.86
C TYR A 137 -4.57 -10.89 12.95
N LEU A 138 -4.11 -10.87 11.69
CA LEU A 138 -4.33 -11.95 10.73
C LEU A 138 -3.77 -13.28 11.23
N ASP A 139 -2.54 -13.26 11.77
CA ASP A 139 -1.89 -14.44 12.36
C ASP A 139 -2.70 -15.01 13.54
N SER A 140 -3.18 -14.13 14.42
CA SER A 140 -3.95 -14.53 15.63
C SER A 140 -5.27 -15.24 15.31
N ILE A 141 -5.87 -14.96 14.15
CA ILE A 141 -7.11 -15.61 13.69
C ILE A 141 -6.86 -16.73 12.66
N GLY A 142 -5.61 -17.09 12.42
CA GLY A 142 -5.21 -18.11 11.44
C GLY A 142 -5.54 -17.76 9.98
N LYS A 143 -5.73 -16.46 9.65
CA LYS A 143 -5.95 -16.01 8.28
C LYS A 143 -4.63 -15.91 7.54
N LYS A 144 -4.53 -16.60 6.40
CA LYS A 144 -3.38 -16.50 5.52
C LYS A 144 -3.19 -15.05 5.01
N PHE A 145 -1.96 -14.64 4.90
CA PHE A 145 -1.54 -13.38 4.29
C PHE A 145 -0.18 -13.58 3.62
N ILE A 146 0.19 -12.65 2.76
CA ILE A 146 1.53 -12.61 2.17
C ILE A 146 2.24 -11.32 2.59
N VAL A 147 3.55 -11.39 2.66
CA VAL A 147 4.40 -10.20 2.80
C VAL A 147 5.26 -10.08 1.54
N VAL A 148 5.24 -8.93 0.92
CA VAL A 148 6.03 -8.63 -0.29
C VAL A 148 7.01 -7.52 0.02
N ASP A 149 8.30 -7.79 -0.14
CA ASP A 149 9.32 -6.73 -0.11
C ASP A 149 9.44 -6.05 -1.45
N SER A 150 9.35 -4.73 -1.45
CA SER A 150 9.37 -3.89 -2.65
C SER A 150 10.65 -4.03 -3.47
N ASN A 151 11.79 -4.21 -2.80
CA ASN A 151 13.09 -4.31 -3.48
C ASN A 151 13.23 -5.68 -4.17
N ILE A 152 12.73 -6.74 -3.52
CA ILE A 152 12.68 -8.08 -4.11
C ILE A 152 11.74 -8.07 -5.33
N LEU A 153 10.55 -7.47 -5.20
CA LEU A 153 9.59 -7.34 -6.29
C LEU A 153 10.18 -6.56 -7.48
N LEU A 154 10.81 -5.41 -7.24
CA LEU A 154 11.42 -4.60 -8.30
C LEU A 154 12.54 -5.30 -9.05
N ASN A 155 13.25 -6.22 -8.41
CA ASN A 155 14.31 -7.01 -9.04
C ASN A 155 13.76 -8.19 -9.87
N ASN A 156 12.63 -8.77 -9.46
CA ASN A 156 12.04 -9.95 -10.07
C ASN A 156 10.50 -9.87 -10.13
N PRO A 157 9.91 -8.87 -10.83
CA PRO A 157 8.48 -8.61 -10.77
C PRO A 157 7.63 -9.79 -11.25
N GLU A 158 7.98 -10.43 -12.34
CA GLU A 158 7.24 -11.58 -12.87
C GLU A 158 7.21 -12.73 -11.86
N LYS A 159 8.36 -13.10 -11.30
CA LYS A 159 8.46 -14.18 -10.32
C LYS A 159 7.60 -13.89 -9.09
N ILE A 160 7.73 -12.71 -8.51
CA ILE A 160 7.02 -12.36 -7.26
C ILE A 160 5.52 -12.23 -7.49
N LEU A 161 5.09 -11.62 -8.59
CA LEU A 161 3.67 -11.54 -8.93
C LEU A 161 3.07 -12.91 -9.24
N SER A 162 3.80 -13.80 -9.93
CA SER A 162 3.37 -15.17 -10.18
C SER A 162 3.21 -15.96 -8.88
N GLN A 163 4.16 -15.84 -7.96
CA GLN A 163 4.10 -16.47 -6.63
C GLN A 163 2.92 -15.94 -5.82
N TRP A 164 2.70 -14.62 -5.82
CA TRP A 164 1.55 -14.02 -5.14
C TRP A 164 0.23 -14.53 -5.74
N CYS A 165 0.05 -14.44 -7.05
CA CYS A 165 -1.16 -14.94 -7.70
C CYS A 165 -1.41 -16.40 -7.35
N SER A 166 -0.39 -17.26 -7.44
CA SER A 166 -0.50 -18.69 -7.09
C SER A 166 -0.92 -18.88 -5.62
N SER A 167 -0.41 -18.06 -4.68
CA SER A 167 -0.74 -18.19 -3.25
C SER A 167 -2.21 -17.92 -2.91
N ILE A 168 -2.90 -17.20 -3.78
CA ILE A 168 -4.34 -16.89 -3.68
C ILE A 168 -5.19 -17.64 -4.70
N ASN A 169 -4.63 -18.70 -5.32
CA ASN A 169 -5.28 -19.51 -6.37
C ASN A 169 -5.73 -18.69 -7.58
N LEU A 170 -4.92 -17.71 -8.00
CA LEU A 170 -5.13 -16.88 -9.17
C LEU A 170 -4.07 -17.19 -10.22
N GLU A 171 -4.46 -17.23 -11.50
CA GLU A 171 -3.52 -17.31 -12.61
C GLU A 171 -2.80 -15.96 -12.81
N PHE A 172 -1.48 -16.02 -12.98
CA PHE A 172 -0.68 -14.84 -13.29
C PHE A 172 -0.98 -14.35 -14.71
N ASP A 173 -1.27 -13.07 -14.85
CA ASP A 173 -1.45 -12.40 -16.13
C ASP A 173 -0.23 -11.55 -16.47
N ILE A 174 0.39 -11.81 -17.60
CA ILE A 174 1.58 -11.09 -18.10
C ILE A 174 1.34 -9.58 -18.26
N SER A 175 0.07 -9.15 -18.44
CA SER A 175 -0.31 -7.74 -18.49
C SER A 175 0.05 -6.99 -17.20
N MET A 176 0.16 -7.68 -16.06
CA MET A 176 0.56 -7.10 -14.77
C MET A 176 1.99 -6.52 -14.78
N LEU A 177 2.82 -6.85 -15.77
CA LEU A 177 4.18 -6.31 -15.86
C LEU A 177 4.26 -4.94 -16.52
N LYS A 178 3.17 -4.45 -17.16
CA LYS A 178 3.16 -3.20 -17.92
C LYS A 178 1.87 -2.43 -17.69
N TRP A 179 1.93 -1.13 -17.78
CA TRP A 179 0.78 -0.22 -17.70
C TRP A 179 0.98 1.01 -18.60
N GLN A 180 -0.10 1.74 -18.83
CA GLN A 180 -0.05 2.98 -19.59
C GLN A 180 0.61 4.10 -18.78
N LYS A 181 1.40 4.94 -19.45
CA LYS A 181 2.00 6.14 -18.87
C LYS A 181 0.91 7.18 -18.58
N GLY A 182 1.09 7.93 -17.51
CA GLY A 182 0.17 9.01 -17.11
C GLY A 182 -0.67 8.65 -15.88
N ASN A 183 -1.64 9.50 -15.60
CA ASN A 183 -2.65 9.23 -14.59
C ASN A 183 -3.73 8.28 -15.13
N HIS A 184 -4.32 7.52 -14.23
CA HIS A 184 -5.39 6.56 -14.55
C HIS A 184 -6.72 7.00 -13.93
N PRO A 185 -7.86 6.58 -14.49
CA PRO A 185 -9.18 6.96 -13.97
C PRO A 185 -9.43 6.58 -12.50
N GLN A 186 -8.74 5.54 -12.01
CA GLN A 186 -8.87 5.05 -10.64
C GLN A 186 -7.91 5.74 -9.65
N ASP A 187 -7.07 6.66 -10.10
CA ASP A 187 -6.22 7.44 -9.19
C ASP A 187 -7.08 8.38 -8.36
N GLY A 188 -6.79 8.43 -7.06
CA GLY A 188 -7.33 9.48 -6.22
C GLY A 188 -6.86 10.87 -6.68
N ILE A 189 -7.67 11.91 -6.46
CA ILE A 189 -7.36 13.28 -6.91
C ILE A 189 -6.00 13.80 -6.41
N TRP A 190 -5.45 13.19 -5.38
CA TRP A 190 -4.12 13.48 -4.81
C TRP A 190 -2.95 13.04 -5.69
N TRP A 191 -3.18 12.32 -6.79
CA TRP A 191 -2.15 11.88 -7.71
C TRP A 191 -1.21 13.01 -8.15
N LYS A 192 -1.72 14.22 -8.30
CA LYS A 192 -0.98 15.43 -8.71
C LYS A 192 0.19 15.77 -7.78
N HIS A 193 0.12 15.35 -6.52
CA HIS A 193 1.14 15.65 -5.49
C HIS A 193 2.02 14.45 -5.14
N TRP A 194 1.49 13.23 -5.28
CA TRP A 194 2.16 12.05 -4.76
C TRP A 194 2.70 11.11 -5.83
N TYR A 195 2.22 11.18 -7.09
CA TYR A 195 2.48 10.17 -8.12
C TYR A 195 3.49 10.59 -9.18
N ASP A 196 4.30 11.65 -8.94
CA ASP A 196 5.26 12.21 -9.93
C ASP A 196 6.11 11.15 -10.62
N ASN A 197 6.58 10.13 -9.88
CA ASN A 197 7.41 9.09 -10.43
C ASN A 197 6.61 8.06 -11.23
N VAL A 198 5.51 7.54 -10.65
CA VAL A 198 4.77 6.45 -11.28
C VAL A 198 4.08 6.86 -12.58
N ILE A 199 3.61 8.11 -12.69
CA ILE A 199 2.99 8.63 -13.92
C ILE A 199 3.95 8.70 -15.11
N THR A 200 5.25 8.66 -14.88
CA THR A 200 6.28 8.65 -15.93
C THR A 200 6.70 7.24 -16.33
N THR A 201 6.26 6.21 -15.61
CA THR A 201 6.65 4.81 -15.83
C THR A 201 5.60 4.03 -16.60
N THR A 202 6.02 2.92 -17.20
CA THR A 202 5.15 1.95 -17.90
C THR A 202 5.37 0.52 -17.42
N HIS A 203 6.28 0.31 -16.46
CA HIS A 203 6.64 -0.99 -15.90
C HIS A 203 7.39 -0.78 -14.57
N PHE A 204 7.61 -1.85 -13.83
CA PHE A 204 8.43 -1.81 -12.62
C PHE A 204 9.86 -1.41 -12.96
N GLN A 205 10.36 -0.35 -12.32
CA GLN A 205 11.73 0.09 -12.49
C GLN A 205 12.64 -0.76 -11.61
N LYS A 206 13.71 -1.28 -12.18
CA LYS A 206 14.68 -2.08 -11.42
C LYS A 206 15.16 -1.30 -10.19
N PHE A 207 15.22 -1.99 -9.06
CA PHE A 207 15.69 -1.39 -7.83
C PHE A 207 17.14 -0.91 -7.99
N SER A 208 17.37 0.33 -7.58
CA SER A 208 18.70 0.90 -7.43
C SER A 208 18.83 1.34 -5.98
N ALA A 209 19.77 0.73 -5.26
CA ALA A 209 20.02 1.08 -3.86
C ALA A 209 20.37 2.57 -3.75
N ASN A 210 19.64 3.28 -2.89
CA ASN A 210 20.00 4.65 -2.57
C ASN A 210 21.27 4.63 -1.68
N GLN A 211 22.38 5.12 -2.22
CA GLN A 211 23.67 5.19 -1.50
C GLN A 211 23.70 6.34 -0.47
N SER A 212 22.67 7.21 -0.43
CA SER A 212 22.60 8.31 0.52
C SER A 212 22.64 7.77 1.96
N GLU A 213 23.48 8.38 2.77
CA GLU A 213 23.46 8.11 4.21
C GLU A 213 22.16 8.61 4.82
N LEU A 214 21.73 7.97 5.91
CA LEU A 214 20.61 8.43 6.70
C LEU A 214 21.05 9.64 7.54
N ASP A 215 20.26 10.73 7.51
CA ASP A 215 20.50 11.87 8.40
C ASP A 215 20.34 11.40 9.87
N LYS A 216 21.35 11.66 10.70
CA LYS A 216 21.43 11.23 12.10
C LYS A 216 20.20 11.61 12.93
N LYS A 217 19.54 12.71 12.60
CA LYS A 217 18.32 13.14 13.32
C LYS A 217 17.16 12.14 13.18
N TYR A 218 17.18 11.26 12.18
CA TYR A 218 16.15 10.22 11.98
C TYR A 218 16.58 8.83 12.47
N GLN A 219 17.76 8.71 13.14
CA GLN A 219 18.30 7.43 13.56
C GLN A 219 17.34 6.66 14.47
N SER A 220 16.74 7.31 15.46
CA SER A 220 15.79 6.66 16.39
C SER A 220 14.55 6.13 15.66
N ILE A 221 13.99 6.91 14.72
CA ILE A 221 12.83 6.49 13.91
C ILE A 221 13.22 5.32 12.99
N TYR A 222 14.43 5.36 12.44
CA TYR A 222 14.94 4.28 11.60
C TYR A 222 15.12 2.99 12.40
N ASP A 223 15.70 3.04 13.58
CA ASP A 223 15.95 1.86 14.42
C ASP A 223 14.62 1.19 14.82
N GLU A 224 13.62 1.99 15.18
CA GLU A 224 12.28 1.50 15.48
C GLU A 224 11.60 0.92 14.24
N ALA A 225 11.64 1.60 13.10
CA ALA A 225 11.09 1.10 11.84
C ALA A 225 11.77 -0.19 11.38
N LEU A 226 13.09 -0.31 11.59
CA LEU A 226 13.87 -1.49 11.24
C LEU A 226 13.47 -2.72 12.07
N ASP A 227 13.15 -2.54 13.35
CA ASP A 227 12.65 -3.64 14.20
C ASP A 227 11.32 -4.19 13.65
N TYR A 228 10.36 -3.32 13.30
CA TYR A 228 9.12 -3.76 12.66
C TYR A 228 9.35 -4.38 11.28
N TYR A 229 10.20 -3.76 10.47
CA TYR A 229 10.54 -4.29 9.14
C TYR A 229 11.12 -5.71 9.24
N ASN A 230 12.05 -5.96 10.13
CA ASN A 230 12.67 -7.29 10.30
C ASN A 230 11.64 -8.35 10.72
N LYS A 231 10.70 -7.99 11.61
CA LYS A 231 9.61 -8.87 12.03
C LYS A 231 8.66 -9.21 10.85
N LEU A 232 8.39 -8.26 9.96
CA LEU A 232 7.58 -8.46 8.76
C LEU A 232 8.35 -9.21 7.67
N TYR A 233 9.62 -8.86 7.47
CA TYR A 233 10.48 -9.45 6.44
C TYR A 233 10.67 -10.96 6.61
N TYR A 234 10.68 -11.45 7.84
CA TYR A 234 10.69 -12.88 8.13
C TYR A 234 9.59 -13.68 7.41
N PHE A 235 8.44 -13.06 7.16
CA PHE A 235 7.33 -13.67 6.40
C PHE A 235 7.45 -13.49 4.89
N ALA A 236 8.26 -12.54 4.41
CA ALA A 236 8.49 -12.34 2.98
C ALA A 236 9.41 -13.41 2.35
N GLU A 237 10.19 -14.09 3.15
CA GLU A 237 11.14 -15.13 2.71
C GLU A 237 10.53 -16.55 2.70
N ARG A 238 9.29 -16.70 3.09
CA ARG A 238 8.54 -17.98 3.18
C ARG A 238 7.47 -18.10 2.12
#